data_db644795d8ed6d542edfe0a084b9773b
#
_entry.id   db644795d8ed6d542edfe0a084b9773b
#
_cell.length_a   1.000
_cell.length_b   1.000
_cell.length_c   1.000
_cell.angle_alpha   90.00
_cell.angle_beta   90.00
_cell.angle_gamma   90.00
#
_symmetry.space_group_name_H-M   'P 1'
#
loop_
_entity.id
_entity.type
_entity.pdbx_description
1 polymer ?
#
loop_
_entity_poly.entity_id
_entity_poly.type
_entity_poly.pdbx_seq_one_letter_code
_entity_poly.pdbx_strand_id
1 'polypeptide(L)'
;MNQHPDATSYQDEVAAGPGGVMTDDVGVITGDLTVRTTLEDDGHSARVSVQYTGAEEWYTLTGSPAPVPDGGLAAYHRDLLGRVRRGQAAQAT
;
A
#
# COMPACT_ATOMS: atom_id res chain seq x y z
N MET A 1 -2.65 -18.15 5.56
CA MET A 1 -3.12 -17.37 6.68
C MET A 1 -4.36 -16.58 6.33
N ASN A 2 -5.24 -16.50 7.21
CA ASN A 2 -6.52 -15.90 6.96
C ASN A 2 -6.54 -14.42 7.26
N GLN A 3 -7.13 -13.67 6.32
CA GLN A 3 -7.42 -12.28 6.54
C GLN A 3 -8.91 -12.17 6.82
N HIS A 4 -9.25 -11.61 7.93
CA HIS A 4 -10.64 -11.47 8.32
C HIS A 4 -11.25 -10.24 7.66
N PRO A 5 -12.56 -10.25 7.36
CA PRO A 5 -13.20 -9.08 6.78
C PRO A 5 -13.09 -7.83 7.66
N ASP A 6 -12.94 -8.01 8.97
CA ASP A 6 -12.80 -6.91 9.91
C ASP A 6 -11.37 -6.66 10.32
N ALA A 7 -10.40 -7.22 9.61
CA ALA A 7 -8.99 -6.94 9.89
C ALA A 7 -8.71 -5.46 9.65
N THR A 8 -7.83 -4.90 10.49
CA THR A 8 -7.47 -3.50 10.40
C THR A 8 -6.11 -3.27 9.77
N SER A 9 -5.46 -4.33 9.30
CA SER A 9 -4.15 -4.21 8.67
C SER A 9 -3.90 -5.39 7.75
N TYR A 10 -3.29 -5.12 6.61
CA TYR A 10 -2.87 -6.13 5.64
C TYR A 10 -1.45 -5.82 5.20
N GLN A 11 -0.68 -6.87 4.93
CA GLN A 11 0.70 -6.69 4.49
C GLN A 11 1.04 -7.78 3.49
N ASP A 12 1.55 -7.38 2.32
CA ASP A 12 1.91 -8.32 1.28
C ASP A 12 3.15 -7.85 0.54
N GLU A 13 3.87 -8.80 -0.03
CA GLU A 13 5.01 -8.53 -0.89
C GLU A 13 4.54 -8.51 -2.34
N VAL A 14 5.10 -7.59 -3.12
CA VAL A 14 4.71 -7.43 -4.51
C VAL A 14 5.89 -6.86 -5.29
N ALA A 15 6.08 -7.34 -6.52
CA ALA A 15 7.06 -6.78 -7.42
C ALA A 15 6.43 -5.57 -8.11
N ALA A 16 7.05 -4.41 -7.96
CA ALA A 16 6.55 -3.19 -8.60
C ALA A 16 6.77 -3.27 -10.11
N GLY A 17 5.78 -2.80 -10.85
CA GLY A 17 5.92 -2.70 -12.29
C GLY A 17 6.78 -1.51 -12.70
N PRO A 18 6.97 -1.32 -14.01
CA PRO A 18 7.81 -0.22 -14.51
C PRO A 18 7.32 1.13 -13.99
N GLY A 19 8.25 1.95 -13.54
CA GLY A 19 7.91 3.25 -12.96
C GLY A 19 7.62 3.22 -11.47
N GLY A 20 7.53 2.03 -10.88
CA GLY A 20 7.49 1.86 -9.42
C GLY A 20 6.32 2.49 -8.72
N VAL A 21 6.56 2.89 -7.48
CA VAL A 21 5.60 3.58 -6.64
C VAL A 21 6.19 4.90 -6.17
N MET A 22 5.32 5.88 -5.90
CA MET A 22 5.75 7.19 -5.43
C MET A 22 5.66 7.25 -3.92
N THR A 23 6.74 7.67 -3.28
CA THR A 23 6.77 7.88 -1.83
C THR A 23 6.99 9.35 -1.52
N ASP A 24 6.47 9.76 -0.34
CA ASP A 24 6.72 11.12 0.14
C ASP A 24 8.16 11.31 0.58
N ASP A 25 8.78 10.24 1.07
CA ASP A 25 10.07 10.33 1.75
C ASP A 25 11.24 10.40 0.77
N VAL A 26 11.19 9.56 -0.29
CA VAL A 26 12.35 9.36 -1.16
C VAL A 26 11.98 9.36 -2.65
N GLY A 27 10.74 9.73 -3.00
CA GLY A 27 10.32 9.71 -4.39
C GLY A 27 10.01 8.31 -4.87
N VAL A 28 10.29 8.04 -6.14
CA VAL A 28 9.95 6.76 -6.75
C VAL A 28 10.88 5.66 -6.29
N ILE A 29 10.31 4.54 -5.86
CA ILE A 29 11.07 3.32 -5.58
C ILE A 29 10.49 2.18 -6.40
N THR A 30 11.30 1.16 -6.68
CA THR A 30 10.90 0.04 -7.53
C THR A 30 11.54 -1.23 -7.02
N GLY A 31 11.27 -2.36 -7.69
CA GLY A 31 11.77 -3.67 -7.29
C GLY A 31 10.78 -4.40 -6.42
N ASP A 32 11.30 -5.31 -5.58
CA ASP A 32 10.44 -6.08 -4.68
C ASP A 32 10.11 -5.24 -3.47
N LEU A 33 8.82 -5.01 -3.26
CA LEU A 33 8.34 -4.13 -2.20
C LEU A 33 7.40 -4.88 -1.27
N THR A 34 7.38 -4.46 -0.02
CA THR A 34 6.37 -4.90 0.94
C THR A 34 5.43 -3.74 1.16
N VAL A 35 4.13 -3.98 1.00
CA VAL A 35 3.09 -2.97 1.13
C VAL A 35 2.25 -3.26 2.35
N ARG A 36 2.17 -2.31 3.26
CA ARG A 36 1.35 -2.42 4.46
C ARG A 36 0.24 -1.39 4.40
N THR A 37 -0.99 -1.85 4.56
CA THR A 37 -2.18 -1.00 4.58
C THR A 37 -2.83 -1.13 5.95
N THR A 38 -3.05 -0.01 6.63
CA THR A 38 -3.60 0.00 7.99
C THR A 38 -4.79 0.95 8.04
N LEU A 39 -5.88 0.49 8.63
CA LEU A 39 -7.06 1.34 8.83
C LEU A 39 -6.75 2.39 9.89
N GLU A 40 -7.04 3.65 9.58
CA GLU A 40 -6.85 4.74 10.54
C GLU A 40 -7.92 4.70 11.62
N ASP A 41 -7.68 5.47 12.69
CA ASP A 41 -8.59 5.49 13.83
C ASP A 41 -9.98 5.98 13.46
N ASP A 42 -10.10 6.79 12.40
CA ASP A 42 -11.40 7.28 11.96
C ASP A 42 -12.27 6.18 11.34
N GLY A 43 -11.70 5.02 11.04
CA GLY A 43 -12.42 3.91 10.43
C GLY A 43 -12.73 4.09 8.96
N HIS A 44 -12.26 5.17 8.34
CA HIS A 44 -12.61 5.52 6.95
C HIS A 44 -11.41 5.71 6.05
N SER A 45 -10.20 5.79 6.61
CA SER A 45 -8.99 6.10 5.86
C SER A 45 -7.99 4.97 6.00
N ALA A 46 -7.21 4.74 4.96
CA ALA A 46 -6.15 3.74 4.95
C ALA A 46 -4.79 4.44 4.91
N ARG A 47 -3.93 4.13 5.87
CA ARG A 47 -2.54 4.54 5.82
C ARG A 47 -1.77 3.48 5.07
N VAL A 48 -0.96 3.89 4.11
CA VAL A 48 -0.18 2.96 3.32
C VAL A 48 1.30 3.25 3.46
N SER A 49 2.05 2.22 3.84
CA SER A 49 3.50 2.28 3.94
C SER A 49 4.11 1.23 3.04
N VAL A 50 5.27 1.53 2.49
CA VAL A 50 6.01 0.60 1.64
C VAL A 50 7.46 0.54 2.08
N GLN A 51 8.08 -0.61 1.83
CA GLN A 51 9.52 -0.76 2.06
C GLN A 51 10.11 -1.66 0.99
N TYR A 52 11.39 -1.52 0.74
CA TYR A 52 12.09 -2.56 -0.02
C TYR A 52 12.02 -3.83 0.80
N THR A 53 11.60 -4.93 0.16
CA THR A 53 11.43 -6.20 0.87
C THR A 53 12.75 -6.59 1.53
N GLY A 54 12.68 -6.85 2.83
CA GLY A 54 13.86 -7.20 3.62
C GLY A 54 14.60 -6.03 4.24
N ALA A 55 14.25 -4.80 3.88
CA ALA A 55 14.85 -3.61 4.48
C ALA A 55 14.14 -3.25 5.77
N GLU A 56 14.66 -2.24 6.47
CA GLU A 56 14.11 -1.84 7.75
C GLU A 56 13.25 -0.59 7.67
N GLU A 57 13.56 0.31 6.72
CA GLU A 57 12.86 1.59 6.64
C GLU A 57 11.54 1.46 5.90
N TRP A 58 10.52 2.11 6.45
CA TRP A 58 9.22 2.22 5.82
C TRP A 58 9.03 3.63 5.30
N TYR A 59 8.43 3.73 4.12
CA TYR A 59 8.15 5.02 3.49
C TYR A 59 6.65 5.18 3.32
N THR A 60 6.18 6.42 3.37
CA THR A 60 4.77 6.72 3.16
C THR A 60 4.47 6.73 1.68
N LEU A 61 3.51 5.94 1.25
CA LEU A 61 3.05 5.98 -0.13
C LEU A 61 2.28 7.27 -0.37
N THR A 62 2.66 8.00 -1.40
CA THR A 62 2.07 9.30 -1.68
C THR A 62 0.55 9.15 -1.88
N GLY A 63 -0.20 10.07 -1.30
CA GLY A 63 -1.66 10.01 -1.29
C GLY A 63 -2.22 9.37 -0.03
N SER A 64 -1.38 8.78 0.79
CA SER A 64 -1.77 8.22 2.08
C SER A 64 -1.92 9.35 3.11
N PRO A 65 -2.94 9.31 4.00
CA PRO A 65 -3.99 8.30 4.05
C PRO A 65 -5.02 8.50 2.95
N ALA A 66 -5.55 7.40 2.45
CA ALA A 66 -6.51 7.40 1.35
C ALA A 66 -7.88 6.96 1.83
N PRO A 67 -8.97 7.47 1.23
CA PRO A 67 -10.30 7.01 1.62
C PRO A 67 -10.48 5.52 1.33
N VAL A 68 -11.13 4.81 2.24
CA VAL A 68 -11.46 3.40 2.06
C VAL A 68 -12.82 3.32 1.39
N PRO A 69 -12.92 2.63 0.24
CA PRO A 69 -14.19 2.51 -0.47
C PRO A 69 -15.14 1.55 0.25
N ASP A 70 -16.37 1.49 -0.24
CA ASP A 70 -17.42 0.69 0.36
C ASP A 70 -17.05 -0.79 0.47
N GLY A 71 -16.19 -1.28 -0.42
CA GLY A 71 -15.75 -2.67 -0.36
C GLY A 71 -14.87 -3.01 0.82
N GLY A 72 -14.41 -1.99 1.56
CA GLY A 72 -13.63 -2.19 2.77
C GLY A 72 -12.13 -2.23 2.53
N LEU A 73 -11.39 -2.37 3.63
CA LEU A 73 -9.93 -2.30 3.60
C LEU A 73 -9.31 -3.42 2.77
N ALA A 74 -9.86 -4.63 2.86
CA ALA A 74 -9.32 -5.76 2.10
C ALA A 74 -9.41 -5.51 0.60
N ALA A 75 -10.54 -4.98 0.13
CA ALA A 75 -10.72 -4.68 -1.29
C ALA A 75 -9.78 -3.55 -1.72
N TYR A 76 -9.66 -2.53 -0.88
CA TYR A 76 -8.73 -1.44 -1.15
C TYR A 76 -7.30 -1.97 -1.28
N HIS A 77 -6.88 -2.80 -0.33
CA HIS A 77 -5.52 -3.36 -0.33
C HIS A 77 -5.26 -4.18 -1.59
N ARG A 78 -6.21 -5.02 -1.97
CA ARG A 78 -6.08 -5.85 -3.17
C ARG A 78 -5.94 -4.99 -4.42
N ASP A 79 -6.76 -3.94 -4.54
CA ASP A 79 -6.67 -3.02 -5.66
C ASP A 79 -5.32 -2.31 -5.69
N LEU A 80 -4.85 -1.91 -4.52
CA LEU A 80 -3.57 -1.24 -4.39
C LEU A 80 -2.43 -2.13 -4.88
N LEU A 81 -2.43 -3.41 -4.49
CA LEU A 81 -1.41 -4.32 -4.98
C LEU A 81 -1.42 -4.42 -6.50
N GLY A 82 -2.62 -4.41 -7.10
CA GLY A 82 -2.73 -4.41 -8.55
C GLY A 82 -2.11 -3.17 -9.18
N ARG A 83 -2.33 -2.00 -8.56
CA ARG A 83 -1.73 -0.76 -9.05
C ARG A 83 -0.22 -0.79 -8.93
N VAL A 84 0.31 -1.32 -7.83
CA VAL A 84 1.76 -1.44 -7.65
C VAL A 84 2.35 -2.35 -8.73
N ARG A 85 1.67 -3.46 -9.03
CA ARG A 85 2.15 -4.36 -10.08
C ARG A 85 2.19 -3.69 -11.45
N ARG A 86 1.30 -2.76 -11.73
CA ARG A 86 1.34 -1.98 -12.97
C ARG A 86 2.44 -0.93 -12.93
N GLY A 87 2.76 -0.41 -11.77
CA GLY A 87 3.79 0.59 -11.60
C GLY A 87 3.34 1.98 -11.96
N GLN A 88 4.14 2.71 -12.75
CA GLN A 88 3.80 4.04 -13.23
C GLN A 88 3.66 5.04 -12.08
N ALA A 89 4.60 4.97 -11.13
CA ALA A 89 4.60 5.85 -9.96
C ALA A 89 3.28 5.72 -9.18
N ALA A 90 2.89 4.49 -8.89
CA ALA A 90 1.61 4.21 -8.22
C ALA A 90 1.51 4.95 -6.90
N GLN A 91 0.31 5.40 -6.57
CA GLN A 91 0.02 6.15 -5.35
C GLN A 91 -1.12 5.48 -4.60
N ALA A 92 -1.36 5.95 -3.38
CA ALA A 92 -2.40 5.40 -2.52
C ALA A 92 -3.81 5.76 -3.01
N THR A 93 -3.95 6.82 -3.77
CA THR A 93 -5.24 7.23 -4.33
C THR A 93 -5.26 7.16 -5.85
#